data_77a8e2fd97ab1894d2252e70afe9f1f1
#
_entry.id   77a8e2fd97ab1894d2252e70afe9f1f1
#
_cell.length_a   1.000
_cell.length_b   1.000
_cell.length_c   1.000
_cell.angle_alpha   90.00
_cell.angle_beta   90.00
_cell.angle_gamma   90.00
#
_symmetry.space_group_name_H-M   'P 1'
#
loop_
_entity.id
_entity.type
_entity.pdbx_description
1 polymer ?
#
loop_
_entity_poly.entity_id
_entity_poly.type
_entity_poly.pdbx_seq_one_letter_code
_entity_poly.pdbx_strand_id
1 'polypeptide(L)'
;MKKFTTLLATAAVLVGFASCTKKEKETGKTLNIAVSAEIKGMDPIYANDRYSSNEVGRVYEGLLEYHYLKRPYTLVPNLAESMPSVSEDGLTYTFKIRQGVLFHDSEAFPNGKGRELVAEDFVYSIKRLADPKLQGLGWWLLDGKIKGLNEWREKYADLDKVDYDEVVEGLKATGKYTLEFKLTKPFPQFLYSLAMPFTFATAREVVEKYGKEFLNHPVGTGPFVLPVFKQTKKVVYTKNPNFRKKLYPTEASDEFKAAGFLEDAGKQLPLVDKVVVSVIIESQPRWLNFLKGNVDYIGIPKDNFDSAVTPERELSKEYKDKGISLMITPSLDVTYTAFNHDLKLFQNPDLRRAMSLAYDVKKSNELFYNNTSLPAQSVVPPGIAGNIPNYVSPYRGPNIEEAKKLLAKAGYPEGKGLPEITYDCPSGTVSRQIGDYMKQQMAQIGVRIKVVTNPWPELQKKITKRQVMLYGIAWGADYPDAENFLQLLYGPNKAPGANGSGYDNPEFNKLFKTASVMQDSPERTALYEKMNRIAAEQAPWIYGVHRQNFTLRHSFLKNYMSTDFETGQAQYLNIDTELKAKVTKKL
;
A
#
# COMPACT_ATOMS: atom_id res chain seq x y z
N MET A 1 -50.30 78.67 -2.99
CA MET A 1 -49.45 77.80 -3.72
C MET A 1 -49.31 76.51 -2.89
N LYS A 2 -50.17 75.57 -3.17
CA LYS A 2 -50.38 74.39 -2.33
C LYS A 2 -49.73 73.19 -2.96
N LYS A 3 -48.87 72.49 -2.18
CA LYS A 3 -48.26 71.20 -2.52
C LYS A 3 -49.26 70.09 -2.16
N PHE A 4 -49.63 69.23 -3.09
CA PHE A 4 -50.29 67.95 -2.84
C PHE A 4 -49.26 66.86 -2.80
N THR A 5 -49.27 66.15 -1.68
CA THR A 5 -48.42 64.95 -1.45
C THR A 5 -49.32 63.75 -1.61
N THR A 6 -49.02 62.90 -2.60
CA THR A 6 -49.75 61.63 -2.81
C THR A 6 -48.93 60.50 -2.17
N LEU A 7 -49.54 59.82 -1.19
CA LEU A 7 -49.00 58.64 -0.53
C LEU A 7 -49.33 57.39 -1.36
N LEU A 8 -48.35 56.68 -1.93
CA LEU A 8 -48.57 55.34 -2.49
C LEU A 8 -48.18 54.32 -1.43
N ALA A 9 -49.11 53.54 -0.96
CA ALA A 9 -48.90 52.38 -0.12
C ALA A 9 -48.59 51.18 -1.00
N THR A 10 -47.34 50.70 -0.96
CA THR A 10 -46.92 49.46 -1.62
C THR A 10 -47.02 48.30 -0.61
N ALA A 11 -47.99 47.42 -0.78
CA ALA A 11 -48.11 46.16 -0.03
C ALA A 11 -47.11 45.17 -0.59
N ALA A 12 -46.06 44.89 0.17
CA ALA A 12 -45.09 43.80 -0.12
C ALA A 12 -45.68 42.47 0.35
N VAL A 13 -46.08 41.62 -0.59
CA VAL A 13 -46.46 40.22 -0.33
C VAL A 13 -45.16 39.43 -0.19
N LEU A 14 -44.78 39.10 1.03
CA LEU A 14 -43.71 38.13 1.36
C LEU A 14 -44.24 36.71 1.11
N VAL A 15 -43.98 36.16 -0.09
CA VAL A 15 -44.13 34.74 -0.34
C VAL A 15 -42.90 34.05 0.20
N GLY A 16 -43.01 33.48 1.40
CA GLY A 16 -42.01 32.63 2.00
C GLY A 16 -41.89 31.30 1.23
N PHE A 17 -40.91 31.17 0.36
CA PHE A 17 -40.51 29.87 -0.14
C PHE A 17 -39.84 29.09 1.00
N ALA A 18 -40.62 28.34 1.78
CA ALA A 18 -40.10 27.26 2.59
C ALA A 18 -39.68 26.14 1.64
N SER A 19 -38.43 26.20 1.13
CA SER A 19 -37.79 25.08 0.44
C SER A 19 -37.52 24.01 1.49
N CYS A 20 -38.50 23.17 1.79
CA CYS A 20 -38.29 21.88 2.39
C CYS A 20 -37.55 21.01 1.37
N THR A 21 -36.21 21.06 1.35
CA THR A 21 -35.41 20.00 0.76
C THR A 21 -35.71 18.75 1.57
N LYS A 22 -36.69 17.96 1.14
CA LYS A 22 -36.80 16.55 1.53
C LYS A 22 -35.44 15.94 1.22
N LYS A 23 -34.64 15.62 2.26
CA LYS A 23 -33.56 14.65 2.11
C LYS A 23 -34.21 13.41 1.49
N GLU A 24 -33.99 13.19 0.20
CA GLU A 24 -34.33 11.90 -0.39
C GLU A 24 -33.71 10.83 0.53
N LYS A 25 -34.55 9.93 1.02
CA LYS A 25 -34.05 8.75 1.72
C LYS A 25 -33.13 8.07 0.73
N GLU A 26 -31.82 8.11 1.00
CA GLU A 26 -30.84 7.33 0.23
C GLU A 26 -31.28 5.88 0.30
N THR A 27 -31.98 5.42 -0.74
CA THR A 27 -32.35 4.03 -0.92
C THR A 27 -31.14 3.34 -1.52
N GLY A 28 -30.41 2.58 -0.70
CA GLY A 28 -29.23 1.85 -1.13
C GLY A 28 -28.17 1.73 -0.03
N LYS A 29 -27.26 0.77 -0.22
CA LYS A 29 -26.17 0.51 0.70
C LYS A 29 -25.00 1.45 0.39
N THR A 30 -24.77 2.41 1.25
CA THR A 30 -23.66 3.37 1.12
C THR A 30 -22.57 3.07 2.13
N LEU A 31 -21.35 2.83 1.62
CA LEU A 31 -20.12 2.69 2.39
C LEU A 31 -19.44 4.07 2.50
N ASN A 32 -19.14 4.51 3.72
CA ASN A 32 -18.47 5.78 3.99
C ASN A 32 -17.06 5.54 4.53
N ILE A 33 -16.07 6.06 3.83
CA ILE A 33 -14.64 5.91 4.14
C ILE A 33 -14.02 7.28 4.38
N ALA A 34 -13.07 7.38 5.31
CA ALA A 34 -12.22 8.54 5.45
C ALA A 34 -10.76 8.15 5.19
N VAL A 35 -10.07 8.95 4.38
CA VAL A 35 -8.63 8.81 4.12
C VAL A 35 -7.87 10.00 4.65
N SER A 36 -6.60 9.78 5.04
CA SER A 36 -5.75 10.79 5.68
C SER A 36 -4.76 11.47 4.75
N ALA A 37 -4.84 11.18 3.45
CA ALA A 37 -4.03 11.85 2.44
C ALA A 37 -4.83 12.10 1.16
N GLU A 38 -4.35 13.04 0.36
CA GLU A 38 -4.92 13.36 -0.93
C GLU A 38 -4.67 12.23 -1.94
N ILE A 39 -5.65 12.00 -2.80
CA ILE A 39 -5.58 11.05 -3.90
C ILE A 39 -4.95 11.79 -5.09
N LYS A 40 -3.80 11.30 -5.57
CA LYS A 40 -3.02 11.99 -6.61
C LYS A 40 -3.64 11.93 -8.00
N GLY A 41 -4.44 10.92 -8.26
CA GLY A 41 -5.10 10.68 -9.55
C GLY A 41 -5.49 9.23 -9.72
N MET A 42 -6.10 8.93 -10.84
CA MET A 42 -6.71 7.63 -11.13
C MET A 42 -6.01 6.86 -12.26
N ASP A 43 -4.83 7.31 -12.71
CA ASP A 43 -4.04 6.57 -13.70
C ASP A 43 -3.25 5.45 -13.01
N PRO A 44 -3.45 4.17 -13.38
CA PRO A 44 -2.79 3.02 -12.75
C PRO A 44 -1.28 3.11 -12.67
N ILE A 45 -0.59 3.63 -13.70
CA ILE A 45 0.89 3.67 -13.73
C ILE A 45 1.52 4.58 -12.67
N TYR A 46 0.73 5.44 -12.01
CA TYR A 46 1.17 6.34 -10.94
C TYR A 46 0.66 5.95 -9.55
N ALA A 47 -0.04 4.82 -9.42
CA ALA A 47 -0.66 4.37 -8.16
C ALA A 47 0.39 3.77 -7.18
N ASN A 48 1.37 4.57 -6.76
CA ASN A 48 2.49 4.14 -5.92
C ASN A 48 2.29 4.33 -4.41
N ASP A 49 1.15 4.86 -4.00
CA ASP A 49 0.79 5.00 -2.59
C ASP A 49 -0.55 4.30 -2.30
N ARG A 50 -0.73 3.86 -1.06
CA ARG A 50 -1.89 3.06 -0.64
C ARG A 50 -3.22 3.77 -0.89
N TYR A 51 -3.27 5.10 -0.76
CA TYR A 51 -4.50 5.87 -0.96
C TYR A 51 -4.91 5.87 -2.43
N SER A 52 -3.98 6.20 -3.33
CA SER A 52 -4.22 6.19 -4.77
C SER A 52 -4.48 4.77 -5.29
N SER A 53 -3.72 3.76 -4.85
CA SER A 53 -3.89 2.35 -5.23
C SER A 53 -5.28 1.81 -4.89
N ASN A 54 -5.79 2.11 -3.69
CA ASN A 54 -7.12 1.68 -3.27
C ASN A 54 -8.22 2.29 -4.15
N GLU A 55 -8.08 3.55 -4.54
CA GLU A 55 -9.07 4.22 -5.38
C GLU A 55 -9.00 3.70 -6.83
N VAL A 56 -7.80 3.49 -7.38
CA VAL A 56 -7.59 2.84 -8.69
C VAL A 56 -8.24 1.46 -8.72
N GLY A 57 -8.06 0.64 -7.68
CA GLY A 57 -8.64 -0.70 -7.58
C GLY A 57 -10.17 -0.75 -7.47
N ARG A 58 -10.86 0.39 -7.29
CA ARG A 58 -12.35 0.45 -7.39
C ARG A 58 -12.82 0.47 -8.83
N VAL A 59 -12.00 1.02 -9.73
CA VAL A 59 -12.34 1.32 -11.13
C VAL A 59 -11.67 0.37 -12.10
N TYR A 60 -10.42 0.00 -11.84
CA TYR A 60 -9.61 -0.84 -12.71
C TYR A 60 -9.38 -2.22 -12.10
N GLU A 61 -9.00 -3.18 -12.95
CA GLU A 61 -8.73 -4.55 -12.53
C GLU A 61 -7.50 -5.11 -13.26
N GLY A 62 -6.80 -6.06 -12.60
CA GLY A 62 -5.67 -6.77 -13.16
C GLY A 62 -6.02 -8.18 -13.65
N LEU A 63 -5.03 -8.86 -14.24
CA LEU A 63 -5.14 -10.27 -14.64
C LEU A 63 -5.46 -11.17 -13.45
N LEU A 64 -4.77 -10.94 -12.34
CA LEU A 64 -4.88 -11.68 -11.08
C LEU A 64 -5.30 -10.76 -9.96
N GLU A 65 -5.81 -11.34 -8.89
CA GLU A 65 -6.09 -10.68 -7.62
C GLU A 65 -5.77 -11.62 -6.45
N TYR A 66 -5.70 -11.10 -5.22
CA TYR A 66 -5.63 -11.94 -4.02
C TYR A 66 -7.02 -12.44 -3.63
N HIS A 67 -7.10 -13.72 -3.25
CA HIS A 67 -8.34 -14.29 -2.71
C HIS A 67 -8.71 -13.58 -1.41
N TYR A 68 -9.90 -12.96 -1.35
CA TYR A 68 -10.32 -12.10 -0.25
C TYR A 68 -10.21 -12.77 1.13
N LEU A 69 -10.61 -14.05 1.23
CA LEU A 69 -10.78 -14.77 2.49
C LEU A 69 -9.76 -15.92 2.70
N LYS A 70 -8.64 -15.97 1.96
CA LYS A 70 -7.59 -16.98 2.19
C LYS A 70 -6.34 -16.37 2.78
N ARG A 71 -5.82 -17.03 3.83
CA ARG A 71 -4.51 -16.79 4.40
C ARG A 71 -3.78 -18.12 4.56
N PRO A 72 -2.48 -18.20 4.23
CA PRO A 72 -1.64 -17.16 3.62
C PRO A 72 -2.24 -16.58 2.33
N TYR A 73 -1.84 -15.35 1.96
CA TYR A 73 -2.31 -14.70 0.74
C TYR A 73 -2.12 -15.58 -0.50
N THR A 74 -3.18 -15.78 -1.25
CA THR A 74 -3.20 -16.67 -2.42
C THR A 74 -3.72 -15.89 -3.62
N LEU A 75 -2.97 -15.92 -4.74
CA LEU A 75 -3.42 -15.34 -5.99
C LEU A 75 -4.52 -16.21 -6.64
N VAL A 76 -5.49 -15.52 -7.22
CA VAL A 76 -6.58 -16.15 -8.01
C VAL A 76 -6.79 -15.39 -9.30
N PRO A 77 -7.38 -16.04 -10.34
CA PRO A 77 -7.75 -15.37 -11.59
C PRO A 77 -8.78 -14.26 -11.35
N ASN A 78 -8.59 -13.10 -12.02
CA ASN A 78 -9.57 -12.00 -12.02
C ASN A 78 -10.04 -11.69 -13.45
N LEU A 79 -9.32 -10.89 -14.24
CA LEU A 79 -9.59 -10.72 -15.65
C LEU A 79 -9.03 -11.87 -16.49
N ALA A 80 -8.08 -12.64 -15.98
CA ALA A 80 -7.74 -13.94 -16.52
C ALA A 80 -8.88 -14.96 -16.24
N GLU A 81 -9.13 -15.89 -17.16
CA GLU A 81 -10.10 -16.97 -17.02
C GLU A 81 -9.62 -18.03 -16.00
N SER A 82 -8.31 -18.30 -16.01
CA SER A 82 -7.61 -19.24 -15.13
C SER A 82 -6.21 -18.71 -14.79
N MET A 83 -5.50 -19.38 -13.87
CA MET A 83 -4.06 -19.17 -13.73
C MET A 83 -3.37 -19.48 -15.07
N PRO A 84 -2.25 -18.80 -15.39
CA PRO A 84 -1.58 -19.00 -16.67
C PRO A 84 -0.99 -20.41 -16.80
N SER A 85 -0.88 -20.91 -18.01
CA SER A 85 0.05 -21.98 -18.30
C SER A 85 1.47 -21.42 -18.32
N VAL A 86 2.41 -22.17 -17.75
CA VAL A 86 3.83 -21.79 -17.66
C VAL A 86 4.64 -22.85 -18.39
N SER A 87 5.56 -22.46 -19.28
CA SER A 87 6.46 -23.38 -19.97
C SER A 87 7.41 -24.10 -18.98
N GLU A 88 7.95 -25.26 -19.37
CA GLU A 88 8.84 -26.08 -18.53
C GLU A 88 10.09 -25.31 -18.06
N ASP A 89 10.60 -24.41 -18.89
CA ASP A 89 11.72 -23.53 -18.53
C ASP A 89 11.36 -22.37 -17.58
N GLY A 90 10.08 -22.22 -17.25
CA GLY A 90 9.56 -21.14 -16.38
C GLY A 90 9.63 -19.76 -17.01
N LEU A 91 9.83 -19.63 -18.33
CA LEU A 91 10.02 -18.35 -19.00
C LEU A 91 8.78 -17.82 -19.69
N THR A 92 7.89 -18.70 -20.19
CA THR A 92 6.71 -18.27 -20.96
C THR A 92 5.44 -18.48 -20.14
N TYR A 93 4.68 -17.39 -19.96
CA TYR A 93 3.40 -17.38 -19.25
C TYR A 93 2.30 -17.04 -20.24
N THR A 94 1.34 -17.96 -20.44
CA THR A 94 0.21 -17.77 -21.36
C THR A 94 -1.09 -17.64 -20.57
N PHE A 95 -1.75 -16.50 -20.71
CA PHE A 95 -3.05 -16.19 -20.10
C PHE A 95 -4.17 -16.29 -21.12
N LYS A 96 -5.31 -16.82 -20.68
CA LYS A 96 -6.60 -16.65 -21.34
C LYS A 96 -7.37 -15.52 -20.67
N ILE A 97 -7.77 -14.52 -21.46
CA ILE A 97 -8.53 -13.38 -20.97
C ILE A 97 -10.01 -13.73 -20.93
N ARG A 98 -10.68 -13.37 -19.87
CA ARG A 98 -12.11 -13.60 -19.67
C ARG A 98 -12.92 -12.85 -20.71
N GLN A 99 -13.79 -13.56 -21.44
CA GLN A 99 -14.65 -12.97 -22.46
C GLN A 99 -15.86 -12.26 -21.86
N GLY A 100 -16.44 -11.32 -22.59
CA GLY A 100 -17.64 -10.59 -22.20
C GLY A 100 -17.43 -9.55 -21.09
N VAL A 101 -16.18 -9.23 -20.74
CA VAL A 101 -15.87 -8.15 -19.80
C VAL A 101 -15.90 -6.82 -20.52
N LEU A 102 -16.71 -5.87 -20.06
CA LEU A 102 -16.86 -4.55 -20.67
C LEU A 102 -16.12 -3.49 -19.87
N PHE A 103 -15.50 -2.54 -20.57
CA PHE A 103 -15.12 -1.28 -19.96
C PHE A 103 -16.35 -0.48 -19.54
N HIS A 104 -16.17 0.46 -18.62
CA HIS A 104 -17.21 1.43 -18.26
C HIS A 104 -17.64 2.25 -19.48
N ASP A 105 -18.89 2.67 -19.50
CA ASP A 105 -19.38 3.59 -20.53
C ASP A 105 -18.59 4.91 -20.47
N SER A 106 -18.17 5.38 -21.62
CA SER A 106 -17.40 6.63 -21.76
C SER A 106 -17.59 7.23 -23.16
N GLU A 107 -17.62 8.53 -23.26
CA GLU A 107 -17.64 9.24 -24.55
C GLU A 107 -16.37 9.01 -25.39
N ALA A 108 -15.35 8.34 -24.86
CA ALA A 108 -14.19 7.91 -25.62
C ALA A 108 -14.48 6.72 -26.55
N PHE A 109 -15.55 5.98 -26.27
CA PHE A 109 -15.96 4.84 -27.10
C PHE A 109 -17.07 5.22 -28.09
N PRO A 110 -17.21 4.48 -29.19
CA PRO A 110 -18.32 4.67 -30.12
C PRO A 110 -19.67 4.58 -29.40
N ASN A 111 -20.57 5.53 -29.69
CA ASN A 111 -21.90 5.64 -29.05
C ASN A 111 -21.87 5.76 -27.52
N GLY A 112 -20.72 6.11 -26.94
CA GLY A 112 -20.56 6.25 -25.50
C GLY A 112 -20.60 4.94 -24.71
N LYS A 113 -20.58 3.78 -25.36
CA LYS A 113 -20.67 2.45 -24.74
C LYS A 113 -19.32 1.80 -24.61
N GLY A 114 -19.02 1.29 -23.41
CA GLY A 114 -17.80 0.56 -23.14
C GLY A 114 -17.69 -0.69 -24.02
N ARG A 115 -16.56 -0.85 -24.71
CA ARG A 115 -16.25 -2.04 -25.49
C ARG A 115 -15.76 -3.20 -24.63
N GLU A 116 -15.72 -4.35 -25.20
CA GLU A 116 -15.14 -5.55 -24.59
C GLU A 116 -13.62 -5.41 -24.40
N LEU A 117 -13.14 -5.88 -23.26
CA LEU A 117 -11.73 -6.03 -22.92
C LEU A 117 -11.10 -7.16 -23.76
N VAL A 118 -9.92 -6.93 -24.30
CA VAL A 118 -9.14 -7.89 -25.07
C VAL A 118 -7.69 -7.98 -24.60
N ALA A 119 -6.94 -8.98 -25.08
CA ALA A 119 -5.55 -9.19 -24.68
C ALA A 119 -4.64 -7.98 -25.02
N GLU A 120 -4.93 -7.27 -26.12
CA GLU A 120 -4.16 -6.10 -26.53
C GLU A 120 -4.24 -4.93 -25.53
N ASP A 121 -5.31 -4.82 -24.74
CA ASP A 121 -5.42 -3.79 -23.69
C ASP A 121 -4.36 -3.97 -22.61
N PHE A 122 -3.98 -5.20 -22.29
CA PHE A 122 -2.87 -5.49 -21.39
C PHE A 122 -1.51 -5.19 -22.03
N VAL A 123 -1.31 -5.54 -23.30
CA VAL A 123 -0.09 -5.18 -24.03
C VAL A 123 0.11 -3.67 -24.01
N TYR A 124 -0.93 -2.91 -24.32
CA TYR A 124 -0.92 -1.46 -24.27
C TYR A 124 -0.61 -0.93 -22.87
N SER A 125 -1.27 -1.46 -21.82
CA SER A 125 -1.08 -1.00 -20.44
C SER A 125 0.34 -1.24 -19.92
N ILE A 126 0.91 -2.40 -20.22
CA ILE A 126 2.30 -2.75 -19.87
C ILE A 126 3.30 -1.84 -20.62
N LYS A 127 3.07 -1.55 -21.90
CA LYS A 127 3.89 -0.59 -22.64
C LYS A 127 3.78 0.82 -22.08
N ARG A 128 2.58 1.26 -21.66
CA ARG A 128 2.43 2.55 -20.96
C ARG A 128 3.26 2.62 -19.69
N LEU A 129 3.30 1.55 -18.89
CA LEU A 129 4.14 1.49 -17.70
C LEU A 129 5.63 1.55 -18.06
N ALA A 130 6.02 0.95 -19.19
CA ALA A 130 7.38 0.96 -19.70
C ALA A 130 7.75 2.26 -20.45
N ASP A 131 6.80 3.10 -20.81
CA ASP A 131 7.04 4.33 -21.58
C ASP A 131 7.97 5.31 -20.83
N PRO A 132 9.16 5.61 -21.38
CA PRO A 132 10.12 6.52 -20.73
C PRO A 132 9.62 7.96 -20.60
N LYS A 133 8.66 8.39 -21.44
CA LYS A 133 8.08 9.74 -21.42
C LYS A 133 7.06 9.90 -20.32
N LEU A 134 6.34 8.84 -19.96
CA LEU A 134 5.34 8.85 -18.89
C LEU A 134 5.98 8.72 -17.50
N GLN A 135 7.19 8.15 -17.41
CA GLN A 135 7.88 7.93 -16.13
C GLN A 135 7.00 7.19 -15.10
N GLY A 136 6.34 6.12 -15.54
CA GLY A 136 5.48 5.30 -14.70
C GLY A 136 6.19 4.83 -13.42
N LEU A 137 5.58 5.05 -12.26
CA LEU A 137 6.19 4.80 -10.96
C LEU A 137 6.33 3.30 -10.62
N GLY A 138 5.65 2.42 -11.37
CA GLY A 138 5.71 0.97 -11.23
C GLY A 138 6.73 0.30 -12.16
N TRP A 139 7.57 1.03 -12.91
CA TRP A 139 8.51 0.44 -13.87
C TRP A 139 9.45 -0.60 -13.25
N TRP A 140 9.87 -0.42 -12.02
CA TRP A 140 10.71 -1.38 -11.27
C TRP A 140 10.15 -2.81 -11.22
N LEU A 141 8.82 -2.98 -11.34
CA LEU A 141 8.17 -4.29 -11.41
C LEU A 141 8.56 -5.10 -12.65
N LEU A 142 8.87 -4.43 -13.75
CA LEU A 142 9.06 -5.04 -15.06
C LEU A 142 10.49 -4.89 -15.59
N ASP A 143 11.28 -4.00 -14.99
CA ASP A 143 12.64 -3.68 -15.40
C ASP A 143 13.52 -4.93 -15.44
N GLY A 144 14.08 -5.21 -16.64
CA GLY A 144 14.92 -6.37 -16.91
C GLY A 144 14.20 -7.73 -16.90
N LYS A 145 12.87 -7.77 -16.83
CA LYS A 145 12.12 -9.03 -16.64
C LYS A 145 11.45 -9.55 -17.90
N ILE A 146 10.90 -8.70 -18.74
CA ILE A 146 10.19 -9.07 -19.98
C ILE A 146 11.12 -8.91 -21.19
N LYS A 147 11.27 -9.96 -21.98
CA LYS A 147 12.21 -9.97 -23.13
C LYS A 147 11.85 -8.91 -24.17
N GLY A 148 12.81 -8.05 -24.52
CA GLY A 148 12.64 -6.99 -25.50
C GLY A 148 11.95 -5.71 -24.96
N LEU A 149 11.45 -5.71 -23.72
CA LEU A 149 10.73 -4.52 -23.19
C LEU A 149 11.68 -3.40 -22.76
N ASN A 150 12.86 -3.74 -22.21
CA ASN A 150 13.88 -2.73 -21.89
C ASN A 150 14.45 -2.09 -23.16
N GLU A 151 14.75 -2.91 -24.17
CA GLU A 151 15.24 -2.44 -25.48
C GLU A 151 14.22 -1.53 -26.15
N TRP A 152 12.93 -1.87 -26.07
CA TRP A 152 11.84 -1.00 -26.54
C TRP A 152 11.82 0.33 -25.77
N ARG A 153 11.90 0.30 -24.44
CA ARG A 153 11.95 1.49 -23.60
C ARG A 153 13.15 2.38 -23.93
N GLU A 154 14.35 1.81 -24.04
CA GLU A 154 15.58 2.53 -24.36
C GLU A 154 15.52 3.17 -25.73
N LYS A 155 15.02 2.47 -26.75
CA LYS A 155 14.81 3.01 -28.11
C LYS A 155 13.98 4.29 -28.09
N TYR A 156 12.92 4.33 -27.28
CA TYR A 156 12.01 5.48 -27.24
C TYR A 156 12.43 6.57 -26.23
N ALA A 157 13.52 6.38 -25.48
CA ALA A 157 13.98 7.37 -24.53
C ALA A 157 14.34 8.72 -25.18
N ASP A 158 14.94 8.69 -26.37
CA ASP A 158 15.40 9.88 -27.11
C ASP A 158 14.47 10.29 -28.28
N LEU A 159 13.44 9.49 -28.61
CA LEU A 159 12.50 9.78 -29.69
C LEU A 159 11.31 10.62 -29.19
N ASP A 160 10.82 11.54 -30.01
CA ASP A 160 9.68 12.41 -29.64
C ASP A 160 8.37 11.65 -29.45
N LYS A 161 8.17 10.59 -30.21
CA LYS A 161 6.96 9.75 -30.21
C LYS A 161 7.28 8.32 -29.87
N VAL A 162 6.43 7.71 -29.05
CA VAL A 162 6.46 6.28 -28.71
C VAL A 162 5.47 5.54 -29.64
N ASP A 163 5.95 4.50 -30.30
CA ASP A 163 5.10 3.60 -31.08
C ASP A 163 4.63 2.42 -30.21
N TYR A 164 3.37 2.48 -29.81
CA TYR A 164 2.74 1.42 -29.02
C TYR A 164 2.38 0.18 -29.86
N ASP A 165 2.41 0.27 -31.20
CA ASP A 165 2.08 -0.83 -32.10
C ASP A 165 3.33 -1.67 -32.45
N GLU A 166 4.56 -1.16 -32.18
CA GLU A 166 5.80 -1.92 -32.36
C GLU A 166 5.83 -3.17 -31.49
N VAL A 167 6.12 -4.33 -32.08
CA VAL A 167 6.12 -5.62 -31.41
C VAL A 167 7.25 -5.73 -30.39
N VAL A 168 6.94 -6.10 -29.15
CA VAL A 168 7.90 -6.50 -28.12
C VAL A 168 7.96 -8.03 -28.06
N GLU A 169 9.16 -8.63 -28.16
CA GLU A 169 9.32 -10.09 -28.27
C GLU A 169 8.65 -10.85 -27.11
N GLY A 170 8.77 -10.34 -25.89
CA GLY A 170 8.25 -10.98 -24.69
C GLY A 170 6.88 -10.49 -24.24
N LEU A 171 6.13 -9.72 -25.05
CA LEU A 171 4.82 -9.18 -24.68
C LEU A 171 3.91 -9.15 -25.90
N LYS A 172 2.99 -10.09 -25.99
CA LYS A 172 2.16 -10.27 -27.20
C LYS A 172 0.73 -10.70 -26.89
N ALA A 173 -0.22 -10.11 -27.61
CA ALA A 173 -1.53 -10.71 -27.81
C ALA A 173 -1.44 -11.69 -28.97
N THR A 174 -1.38 -13.00 -28.67
CA THR A 174 -1.30 -14.06 -29.70
C THR A 174 -2.68 -14.46 -30.25
N GLY A 175 -3.74 -13.81 -29.75
CA GLY A 175 -5.12 -13.90 -30.18
C GLY A 175 -5.97 -12.91 -29.41
N LYS A 176 -7.22 -12.69 -29.84
CA LYS A 176 -8.13 -11.69 -29.19
C LYS A 176 -8.17 -11.80 -27.67
N TYR A 177 -8.11 -13.03 -27.14
CA TYR A 177 -8.19 -13.32 -25.70
C TYR A 177 -7.01 -14.14 -25.20
N THR A 178 -5.88 -14.11 -25.89
CA THR A 178 -4.68 -14.85 -25.48
C THR A 178 -3.52 -13.89 -25.36
N LEU A 179 -2.99 -13.75 -24.14
CA LEU A 179 -1.86 -12.89 -23.80
C LEU A 179 -0.67 -13.76 -23.43
N GLU A 180 0.49 -13.47 -23.98
CA GLU A 180 1.74 -14.16 -23.69
C GLU A 180 2.79 -13.19 -23.16
N PHE A 181 3.43 -13.60 -22.05
CA PHE A 181 4.62 -12.98 -21.52
C PHE A 181 5.79 -13.96 -21.66
N LYS A 182 6.94 -13.49 -22.16
CA LYS A 182 8.20 -14.24 -22.14
C LYS A 182 9.22 -13.48 -21.32
N LEU A 183 9.68 -14.10 -20.25
CA LEU A 183 10.65 -13.51 -19.32
C LEU A 183 12.08 -13.69 -19.81
N THR A 184 12.98 -12.85 -19.33
CA THR A 184 14.44 -12.94 -19.57
C THR A 184 15.10 -14.04 -18.73
N LYS A 185 14.53 -14.37 -17.57
CA LYS A 185 14.94 -15.42 -16.63
C LYS A 185 13.73 -15.85 -15.80
N PRO A 186 13.75 -17.03 -15.17
CA PRO A 186 12.69 -17.43 -14.23
C PRO A 186 12.54 -16.38 -13.13
N PHE A 187 11.31 -15.97 -12.88
CA PHE A 187 10.95 -14.99 -11.85
C PHE A 187 9.59 -15.37 -11.25
N PRO A 188 9.56 -16.20 -10.20
CA PRO A 188 8.31 -16.71 -9.60
C PRO A 188 7.37 -15.60 -9.12
N GLN A 189 7.93 -14.46 -8.66
CA GLN A 189 7.18 -13.31 -8.20
C GLN A 189 6.47 -12.53 -9.31
N PHE A 190 6.69 -12.89 -10.58
CA PHE A 190 6.06 -12.21 -11.72
C PHE A 190 4.54 -12.15 -11.61
N LEU A 191 3.91 -13.22 -11.10
CA LEU A 191 2.46 -13.27 -10.95
C LEU A 191 1.95 -12.23 -9.95
N TYR A 192 2.69 -11.92 -8.88
CA TYR A 192 2.33 -10.85 -7.95
C TYR A 192 2.34 -9.48 -8.63
N SER A 193 3.28 -9.24 -9.55
CA SER A 193 3.33 -7.99 -10.33
C SER A 193 2.04 -7.78 -11.14
N LEU A 194 1.40 -8.86 -11.61
CA LEU A 194 0.17 -8.83 -12.41
C LEU A 194 -1.12 -8.67 -11.56
N ALA A 195 -0.99 -8.69 -10.25
CA ALA A 195 -2.05 -8.35 -9.30
C ALA A 195 -1.92 -6.91 -8.75
N MET A 196 -0.86 -6.19 -9.11
CA MET A 196 -0.63 -4.82 -8.65
C MET A 196 -1.28 -3.79 -9.58
N PRO A 197 -1.78 -2.67 -9.04
CA PRO A 197 -2.49 -1.64 -9.80
C PRO A 197 -1.73 -1.14 -11.04
N PHE A 198 -0.41 -1.05 -10.99
CA PHE A 198 0.44 -0.59 -12.09
C PHE A 198 0.24 -1.33 -13.42
N THR A 199 -0.22 -2.59 -13.35
CA THR A 199 -0.42 -3.47 -14.53
C THR A 199 -1.89 -3.64 -14.91
N PHE A 200 -2.78 -2.86 -14.29
CA PHE A 200 -4.22 -2.97 -14.56
C PHE A 200 -4.57 -2.47 -15.96
N ALA A 201 -5.57 -3.10 -16.56
CA ALA A 201 -5.96 -2.84 -17.94
C ALA A 201 -6.54 -1.43 -18.12
N THR A 202 -6.05 -0.72 -19.14
CA THR A 202 -6.53 0.59 -19.58
C THR A 202 -6.92 0.56 -21.04
N ALA A 203 -8.01 1.22 -21.41
CA ALA A 203 -8.44 1.33 -22.80
C ALA A 203 -7.65 2.43 -23.52
N ARG A 204 -7.03 2.08 -24.65
CA ARG A 204 -6.21 2.99 -25.47
C ARG A 204 -6.99 4.22 -25.91
N GLU A 205 -8.23 4.05 -26.34
CA GLU A 205 -9.09 5.13 -26.81
C GLU A 205 -9.35 6.19 -25.72
N VAL A 206 -9.46 5.77 -24.48
CA VAL A 206 -9.66 6.67 -23.34
C VAL A 206 -8.38 7.48 -23.06
N VAL A 207 -7.23 6.79 -23.05
CA VAL A 207 -5.94 7.43 -22.85
C VAL A 207 -5.63 8.44 -23.95
N GLU A 208 -5.84 8.07 -25.22
CA GLU A 208 -5.60 8.92 -26.38
C GLU A 208 -6.54 10.14 -26.40
N LYS A 209 -7.81 9.95 -26.02
CA LYS A 209 -8.78 11.05 -25.97
C LYS A 209 -8.43 12.10 -24.92
N TYR A 210 -8.07 11.66 -23.73
CA TYR A 210 -7.86 12.57 -22.59
C TYR A 210 -6.39 12.98 -22.39
N GLY A 211 -5.44 12.25 -22.96
CA GLY A 211 -4.01 12.57 -22.85
C GLY A 211 -3.58 12.77 -21.40
N LYS A 212 -3.03 13.94 -21.08
CA LYS A 212 -2.58 14.28 -19.72
C LYS A 212 -3.73 14.33 -18.69
N GLU A 213 -4.96 14.56 -19.14
CA GLU A 213 -6.15 14.58 -18.27
C GLU A 213 -6.70 13.18 -17.99
N PHE A 214 -6.10 12.12 -18.55
CA PHE A 214 -6.53 10.73 -18.30
C PHE A 214 -6.60 10.40 -16.80
N LEU A 215 -5.69 10.95 -16.01
CA LEU A 215 -5.70 10.78 -14.54
C LEU A 215 -7.00 11.26 -13.86
N ASN A 216 -7.80 12.12 -14.52
CA ASN A 216 -9.07 12.65 -14.06
C ASN A 216 -10.30 11.95 -14.68
N HIS A 217 -10.09 11.10 -15.68
CA HIS A 217 -11.14 10.40 -16.43
C HIS A 217 -11.00 8.88 -16.34
N PRO A 218 -11.23 8.30 -15.13
CA PRO A 218 -11.01 6.87 -14.92
C PRO A 218 -12.09 6.04 -15.61
N VAL A 219 -11.65 5.16 -16.52
CA VAL A 219 -12.48 4.21 -17.25
C VAL A 219 -11.82 2.85 -17.22
N GLY A 220 -12.33 1.95 -16.40
CA GLY A 220 -11.84 0.58 -16.23
C GLY A 220 -12.94 -0.45 -16.45
N THR A 221 -12.72 -1.65 -15.94
CA THR A 221 -13.67 -2.79 -15.97
C THR A 221 -14.27 -3.07 -14.60
N GLY A 222 -13.87 -2.29 -13.58
CA GLY A 222 -14.10 -2.58 -12.16
C GLY A 222 -15.54 -2.43 -11.69
N PRO A 223 -15.79 -2.78 -10.42
CA PRO A 223 -17.13 -2.84 -9.82
C PRO A 223 -17.79 -1.48 -9.60
N PHE A 224 -17.03 -0.38 -9.64
CA PHE A 224 -17.57 0.96 -9.42
C PHE A 224 -17.16 1.90 -10.54
N VAL A 225 -18.06 2.85 -10.86
CA VAL A 225 -17.84 3.91 -11.82
C VAL A 225 -17.61 5.25 -11.13
N LEU A 226 -16.71 6.03 -11.69
CA LEU A 226 -16.44 7.42 -11.33
C LEU A 226 -16.25 8.19 -12.64
N PRO A 227 -17.29 8.87 -13.13
CA PRO A 227 -17.26 9.49 -14.47
C PRO A 227 -16.12 10.50 -14.64
N VAL A 228 -15.86 11.30 -13.60
CA VAL A 228 -14.76 12.27 -13.58
C VAL A 228 -14.20 12.32 -12.17
N PHE A 229 -12.88 12.19 -12.06
CA PHE A 229 -12.17 12.47 -10.83
C PHE A 229 -11.67 13.92 -10.85
N LYS A 230 -11.99 14.67 -9.81
CA LYS A 230 -11.37 15.97 -9.55
C LYS A 230 -10.80 15.90 -8.15
N GLN A 231 -9.60 16.43 -7.94
CA GLN A 231 -9.05 16.58 -6.60
C GLN A 231 -10.05 17.35 -5.73
N THR A 232 -10.80 16.60 -4.95
CA THR A 232 -11.87 17.12 -4.10
C THR A 232 -11.69 16.57 -2.69
N LYS A 233 -12.31 17.23 -1.73
CA LYS A 233 -12.38 16.71 -0.36
C LYS A 233 -13.27 15.46 -0.23
N LYS A 234 -14.02 15.13 -1.28
CA LYS A 234 -14.98 14.02 -1.28
C LYS A 234 -15.10 13.41 -2.67
N VAL A 235 -14.94 12.10 -2.77
CA VAL A 235 -15.11 11.31 -4.00
C VAL A 235 -16.27 10.34 -3.81
N VAL A 236 -17.14 10.22 -4.83
CA VAL A 236 -18.35 9.39 -4.77
C VAL A 236 -18.37 8.44 -5.95
N TYR A 237 -18.31 7.15 -5.65
CA TYR A 237 -18.43 6.07 -6.61
C TYR A 237 -19.83 5.47 -6.58
N THR A 238 -20.33 5.04 -7.73
CA THR A 238 -21.56 4.27 -7.85
C THR A 238 -21.29 2.90 -8.45
N LYS A 239 -22.14 1.94 -8.10
CA LYS A 239 -22.07 0.58 -8.65
C LYS A 239 -22.05 0.61 -10.17
N ASN A 240 -21.16 -0.13 -10.80
CA ASN A 240 -21.11 -0.31 -12.25
C ASN A 240 -22.31 -1.16 -12.71
N PRO A 241 -23.24 -0.63 -13.51
CA PRO A 241 -24.40 -1.37 -13.98
C PRO A 241 -24.04 -2.51 -14.92
N ASN A 242 -22.90 -2.42 -15.60
CA ASN A 242 -22.40 -3.40 -16.56
C ASN A 242 -21.34 -4.32 -15.97
N PHE A 243 -21.18 -4.35 -14.62
CA PHE A 243 -20.18 -5.19 -13.99
C PHE A 243 -20.50 -6.66 -14.21
N ARG A 244 -19.48 -7.41 -14.65
CA ARG A 244 -19.61 -8.84 -14.93
C ARG A 244 -20.14 -9.63 -13.73
N LYS A 245 -20.60 -10.86 -13.98
CA LYS A 245 -20.93 -11.79 -12.91
C LYS A 245 -19.67 -12.19 -12.15
N LYS A 246 -19.47 -11.60 -10.98
CA LYS A 246 -18.44 -11.93 -10.00
C LYS A 246 -19.10 -12.13 -8.64
N LEU A 247 -18.85 -13.26 -7.99
CA LEU A 247 -19.54 -13.64 -6.76
C LEU A 247 -18.63 -13.46 -5.55
N TYR A 248 -19.24 -13.19 -4.40
CA TYR A 248 -18.54 -13.22 -3.12
C TYR A 248 -18.00 -14.63 -2.87
N PRO A 249 -16.77 -14.79 -2.29
CA PRO A 249 -16.14 -16.09 -2.09
C PRO A 249 -17.02 -17.06 -1.28
N THR A 250 -16.99 -18.34 -1.68
CA THR A 250 -17.65 -19.45 -0.98
C THR A 250 -16.69 -20.23 -0.09
N GLU A 251 -15.40 -19.94 -0.19
CA GLU A 251 -14.33 -20.54 0.60
C GLU A 251 -13.59 -19.47 1.41
N ALA A 252 -13.08 -19.87 2.57
CA ALA A 252 -12.29 -19.00 3.44
C ALA A 252 -11.32 -19.86 4.27
N SER A 253 -10.27 -19.24 4.82
CA SER A 253 -9.49 -19.82 5.90
C SER A 253 -10.35 -20.02 7.15
N ASP A 254 -9.99 -20.96 7.99
CA ASP A 254 -10.84 -21.40 9.12
C ASP A 254 -11.14 -20.24 10.10
N GLU A 255 -10.20 -19.34 10.32
CA GLU A 255 -10.40 -18.15 11.15
C GLU A 255 -11.53 -17.25 10.61
N PHE A 256 -11.59 -17.04 9.28
CA PHE A 256 -12.63 -16.21 8.65
C PHE A 256 -13.97 -16.91 8.57
N LYS A 257 -13.98 -18.26 8.43
CA LYS A 257 -15.22 -19.04 8.56
C LYS A 257 -15.81 -18.89 9.95
N ALA A 258 -14.97 -19.07 10.99
CA ALA A 258 -15.39 -18.92 12.39
C ALA A 258 -15.87 -17.51 12.73
N ALA A 259 -15.30 -16.49 12.08
CA ALA A 259 -15.69 -15.08 12.24
C ALA A 259 -16.92 -14.67 11.40
N GLY A 260 -17.60 -15.59 10.70
CA GLY A 260 -18.84 -15.33 9.96
C GLY A 260 -18.67 -14.64 8.60
N PHE A 261 -17.47 -14.64 8.03
CA PHE A 261 -17.22 -13.97 6.74
C PHE A 261 -17.89 -14.66 5.53
N LEU A 262 -18.48 -15.83 5.68
CA LEU A 262 -19.21 -16.53 4.62
C LEU A 262 -20.74 -16.27 4.62
N GLU A 263 -21.26 -15.35 5.43
CA GLU A 263 -22.69 -14.97 5.43
C GLU A 263 -23.18 -14.41 4.08
N ASP A 264 -22.30 -13.82 3.30
CA ASP A 264 -22.58 -13.28 1.98
C ASP A 264 -22.09 -14.19 0.82
N ALA A 265 -21.67 -15.43 1.12
CA ALA A 265 -21.16 -16.39 0.14
C ALA A 265 -22.08 -16.54 -1.07
N GLY A 266 -21.52 -16.47 -2.28
CA GLY A 266 -22.24 -16.61 -3.55
C GLY A 266 -23.10 -15.40 -3.96
N LYS A 267 -23.15 -14.31 -3.19
CA LYS A 267 -23.86 -13.09 -3.61
C LYS A 267 -23.11 -12.35 -4.70
N GLN A 268 -23.85 -11.71 -5.61
CA GLN A 268 -23.28 -10.89 -6.69
C GLN A 268 -22.58 -9.65 -6.14
N LEU A 269 -21.32 -9.44 -6.55
CA LEU A 269 -20.53 -8.24 -6.24
C LEU A 269 -20.87 -7.08 -7.19
N PRO A 270 -20.63 -5.81 -6.78
CA PRO A 270 -20.33 -5.37 -5.42
C PRO A 270 -21.55 -5.42 -4.51
N LEU A 271 -21.34 -5.62 -3.20
CA LEU A 271 -22.40 -5.74 -2.21
C LEU A 271 -22.98 -4.39 -1.76
N VAL A 272 -22.28 -3.29 -2.04
CA VAL A 272 -22.73 -1.91 -1.79
C VAL A 272 -23.04 -1.19 -3.10
N ASP A 273 -23.98 -0.25 -3.06
CA ASP A 273 -24.41 0.49 -4.24
C ASP A 273 -23.60 1.77 -4.46
N LYS A 274 -23.00 2.29 -3.38
CA LYS A 274 -22.28 3.56 -3.37
C LYS A 274 -21.11 3.52 -2.40
N VAL A 275 -20.00 4.14 -2.80
CA VAL A 275 -18.85 4.36 -1.92
C VAL A 275 -18.56 5.86 -1.86
N VAL A 276 -18.48 6.39 -0.66
CA VAL A 276 -18.16 7.79 -0.40
C VAL A 276 -16.81 7.84 0.32
N VAL A 277 -15.81 8.43 -0.32
CA VAL A 277 -14.47 8.61 0.23
C VAL A 277 -14.30 10.09 0.58
N SER A 278 -14.07 10.39 1.86
CA SER A 278 -13.82 11.74 2.36
C SER A 278 -12.34 11.89 2.70
N VAL A 279 -11.68 12.90 2.15
CA VAL A 279 -10.30 13.25 2.50
C VAL A 279 -10.32 14.12 3.74
N ILE A 280 -9.90 13.55 4.86
CA ILE A 280 -9.85 14.23 6.17
C ILE A 280 -8.45 13.99 6.75
N ILE A 281 -7.53 14.92 6.54
CA ILE A 281 -6.10 14.76 6.86
C ILE A 281 -5.87 14.63 8.37
N GLU A 282 -6.54 15.47 9.16
CA GLU A 282 -6.35 15.51 10.61
C GLU A 282 -7.04 14.34 11.33
N SER A 283 -6.35 13.75 12.30
CA SER A 283 -6.81 12.55 13.02
C SER A 283 -8.06 12.81 13.88
N GLN A 284 -8.12 13.92 14.60
CA GLN A 284 -9.25 14.22 15.48
C GLN A 284 -10.56 14.47 14.71
N PRO A 285 -10.61 15.25 13.62
CA PRO A 285 -11.79 15.33 12.75
C PRO A 285 -12.23 13.97 12.20
N ARG A 286 -11.30 13.07 11.80
CA ARG A 286 -11.67 11.71 11.37
C ARG A 286 -12.31 10.92 12.50
N TRP A 287 -11.70 10.96 13.69
CA TRP A 287 -12.20 10.30 14.88
C TRP A 287 -13.62 10.75 15.24
N LEU A 288 -13.85 12.05 15.28
CA LEU A 288 -15.17 12.62 15.57
C LEU A 288 -16.24 12.25 14.51
N ASN A 289 -15.84 12.17 13.21
CA ASN A 289 -16.74 11.71 12.16
C ASN A 289 -17.10 10.23 12.31
N PHE A 290 -16.13 9.38 12.72
CA PHE A 290 -16.41 7.99 13.04
C PHE A 290 -17.38 7.86 14.21
N LEU A 291 -17.16 8.56 15.32
CA LEU A 291 -18.05 8.54 16.48
C LEU A 291 -19.48 9.02 16.17
N LYS A 292 -19.66 9.87 15.15
CA LYS A 292 -20.98 10.34 14.67
C LYS A 292 -21.59 9.41 13.62
N GLY A 293 -20.97 8.28 13.27
CA GLY A 293 -21.46 7.36 12.24
C GLY A 293 -21.35 7.90 10.81
N ASN A 294 -20.58 8.97 10.56
CA ASN A 294 -20.32 9.52 9.23
C ASN A 294 -19.21 8.75 8.48
N VAL A 295 -18.45 7.90 9.17
CA VAL A 295 -17.40 7.03 8.65
C VAL A 295 -17.63 5.65 9.24
N ASP A 296 -17.58 4.61 8.41
CA ASP A 296 -18.00 3.27 8.80
C ASP A 296 -16.91 2.48 9.52
N TYR A 297 -15.62 2.82 9.31
CA TYR A 297 -14.47 2.26 10.04
C TYR A 297 -13.30 3.25 10.09
N ILE A 298 -12.40 3.07 11.07
CA ILE A 298 -11.23 3.93 11.28
C ILE A 298 -10.09 3.17 12.00
N GLY A 299 -8.84 3.41 11.59
CA GLY A 299 -7.70 3.11 12.46
C GLY A 299 -7.68 4.02 13.67
N ILE A 300 -7.45 3.48 14.87
CA ILE A 300 -7.51 4.24 16.12
C ILE A 300 -6.35 5.27 16.14
N PRO A 301 -6.63 6.58 16.26
CA PRO A 301 -5.58 7.56 16.43
C PRO A 301 -4.82 7.32 17.75
N LYS A 302 -3.51 7.63 17.78
CA LYS A 302 -2.65 7.44 18.95
C LYS A 302 -3.27 8.03 20.22
N ASP A 303 -3.75 9.27 20.15
CA ASP A 303 -4.26 10.01 21.31
C ASP A 303 -5.62 9.50 21.82
N ASN A 304 -6.30 8.66 21.03
CA ASN A 304 -7.58 8.06 21.40
C ASN A 304 -7.43 6.57 21.78
N PHE A 305 -6.21 6.02 21.72
CA PHE A 305 -5.98 4.59 21.88
C PHE A 305 -6.38 4.11 23.28
N ASP A 306 -5.87 4.75 24.34
CA ASP A 306 -6.10 4.34 25.73
C ASP A 306 -7.57 4.48 26.18
N SER A 307 -8.36 5.33 25.51
CA SER A 307 -9.79 5.44 25.74
C SER A 307 -10.59 4.32 25.04
N ALA A 308 -10.08 3.85 23.90
CA ALA A 308 -10.76 2.87 23.07
C ALA A 308 -10.38 1.41 23.39
N VAL A 309 -9.13 1.17 23.81
CA VAL A 309 -8.56 -0.17 23.99
C VAL A 309 -8.06 -0.32 25.43
N THR A 310 -8.47 -1.42 26.09
CA THR A 310 -8.01 -1.77 27.43
C THR A 310 -6.56 -2.29 27.42
N PRO A 311 -5.88 -2.36 28.57
CA PRO A 311 -4.55 -2.96 28.69
C PRO A 311 -4.50 -4.43 28.17
N GLU A 312 -5.61 -5.16 28.28
CA GLU A 312 -5.77 -6.53 27.78
C GLU A 312 -5.97 -6.60 26.25
N ARG A 313 -5.88 -5.46 25.55
CA ARG A 313 -6.09 -5.29 24.11
C ARG A 313 -7.53 -5.59 23.65
N GLU A 314 -8.50 -5.39 24.51
CA GLU A 314 -9.91 -5.47 24.18
C GLU A 314 -10.50 -4.06 23.94
N LEU A 315 -11.59 -4.03 23.20
CA LEU A 315 -12.38 -2.80 23.05
C LEU A 315 -13.00 -2.43 24.39
N SER A 316 -12.92 -1.17 24.78
CA SER A 316 -13.53 -0.69 26.04
C SER A 316 -15.06 -0.83 26.00
N LYS A 317 -15.68 -0.95 27.18
CA LYS A 317 -17.13 -1.15 27.33
C LYS A 317 -17.93 -0.05 26.68
N GLU A 318 -17.48 1.20 26.78
CA GLU A 318 -18.15 2.34 26.19
C GLU A 318 -18.39 2.19 24.69
N TYR A 319 -17.38 1.72 23.93
CA TYR A 319 -17.49 1.56 22.49
C TYR A 319 -18.23 0.25 22.12
N LYS A 320 -18.11 -0.81 22.93
CA LYS A 320 -18.93 -2.03 22.77
C LYS A 320 -20.42 -1.69 22.85
N ASP A 321 -20.82 -0.88 23.84
CA ASP A 321 -22.22 -0.48 24.06
C ASP A 321 -22.78 0.41 22.92
N LYS A 322 -21.92 1.13 22.23
CA LYS A 322 -22.24 1.90 21.01
C LYS A 322 -22.32 1.04 19.74
N GLY A 323 -22.17 -0.26 19.83
CA GLY A 323 -22.19 -1.16 18.68
C GLY A 323 -20.97 -1.00 17.77
N ILE A 324 -19.81 -0.75 18.37
CA ILE A 324 -18.50 -0.71 17.70
C ILE A 324 -17.77 -2.03 18.00
N SER A 325 -16.97 -2.51 17.07
CA SER A 325 -16.09 -3.66 17.23
C SER A 325 -14.65 -3.30 16.89
N LEU A 326 -13.72 -3.97 17.55
CA LEU A 326 -12.27 -3.84 17.31
C LEU A 326 -11.80 -5.02 16.46
N MET A 327 -10.98 -4.71 15.47
CA MET A 327 -10.20 -5.69 14.71
C MET A 327 -8.72 -5.39 14.88
N ILE A 328 -7.93 -6.39 15.22
CA ILE A 328 -6.48 -6.31 15.32
C ILE A 328 -5.90 -7.21 14.23
N THR A 329 -5.07 -6.64 13.35
CA THR A 329 -4.41 -7.39 12.28
C THR A 329 -2.93 -7.03 12.21
N PRO A 330 -2.03 -8.01 12.02
CA PRO A 330 -0.63 -7.70 11.75
C PRO A 330 -0.51 -6.88 10.46
N SER A 331 0.45 -5.98 10.40
CA SER A 331 0.88 -5.30 9.18
C SER A 331 2.13 -6.00 8.67
N LEU A 332 2.16 -6.33 7.38
CA LEU A 332 3.33 -6.93 6.78
C LEU A 332 4.37 -5.85 6.46
N ASP A 333 4.99 -5.32 7.50
CA ASP A 333 5.95 -4.25 7.41
C ASP A 333 7.10 -4.38 8.42
N VAL A 334 8.13 -3.57 8.21
CA VAL A 334 9.22 -3.37 9.16
C VAL A 334 9.60 -1.89 9.21
N THR A 335 9.68 -1.33 10.42
CA THR A 335 10.27 -0.01 10.64
C THR A 335 11.75 -0.17 10.96
N TYR A 336 12.59 0.72 10.46
CA TYR A 336 14.03 0.62 10.67
C TYR A 336 14.75 1.96 10.54
N THR A 337 15.94 2.03 11.13
CA THR A 337 16.93 3.06 10.86
C THR A 337 18.09 2.43 10.11
N ALA A 338 18.33 2.85 8.87
CA ALA A 338 19.39 2.33 8.02
C ALA A 338 20.67 3.15 8.13
N PHE A 339 21.80 2.46 8.05
CA PHE A 339 23.13 3.05 7.91
C PHE A 339 23.47 3.21 6.43
N ASN A 340 24.11 4.31 6.05
CA ASN A 340 24.68 4.46 4.71
C ASN A 340 26.04 3.74 4.63
N HIS A 341 26.07 2.56 4.04
CA HIS A 341 27.25 1.71 3.94
C HIS A 341 28.32 2.21 2.97
N ASP A 342 28.07 3.25 2.16
CA ASP A 342 29.13 3.90 1.37
C ASP A 342 30.07 4.71 2.25
N LEU A 343 29.62 5.12 3.42
CA LEU A 343 30.44 5.82 4.38
C LEU A 343 31.36 4.82 5.11
N LYS A 344 32.68 5.03 5.01
CA LYS A 344 33.69 4.18 5.67
C LYS A 344 33.37 3.94 7.15
N LEU A 345 32.79 4.93 7.81
CA LEU A 345 32.34 4.88 9.19
C LEU A 345 31.41 3.68 9.45
N PHE A 346 30.39 3.50 8.59
CA PHE A 346 29.39 2.46 8.76
C PHE A 346 29.73 1.13 8.07
N GLN A 347 30.91 1.00 7.46
CA GLN A 347 31.44 -0.29 7.04
C GLN A 347 31.92 -1.12 8.24
N ASN A 348 32.22 -0.46 9.38
CA ASN A 348 32.60 -1.14 10.63
C ASN A 348 31.36 -1.79 11.29
N PRO A 349 31.27 -3.14 11.37
CA PRO A 349 30.13 -3.81 11.96
C PRO A 349 30.00 -3.59 13.47
N ASP A 350 31.11 -3.43 14.20
CA ASP A 350 31.07 -3.24 15.64
C ASP A 350 30.45 -1.88 16.00
N LEU A 351 30.65 -0.84 15.19
CA LEU A 351 29.95 0.44 15.37
C LEU A 351 28.43 0.30 15.17
N ARG A 352 28.00 -0.37 14.10
CA ARG A 352 26.56 -0.57 13.84
C ARG A 352 25.88 -1.39 14.93
N ARG A 353 26.56 -2.48 15.38
CA ARG A 353 26.10 -3.34 16.48
C ARG A 353 26.02 -2.57 17.80
N ALA A 354 27.01 -1.72 18.09
CA ALA A 354 26.98 -0.84 19.27
C ALA A 354 25.78 0.08 19.25
N MET A 355 25.52 0.75 18.13
CA MET A 355 24.36 1.64 17.98
C MET A 355 23.03 0.87 18.05
N SER A 356 22.97 -0.35 17.50
CA SER A 356 21.78 -1.21 17.59
C SER A 356 21.49 -1.62 19.05
N LEU A 357 22.51 -2.01 19.81
CA LEU A 357 22.39 -2.37 21.23
C LEU A 357 22.06 -1.16 22.13
N ALA A 358 22.41 0.05 21.72
CA ALA A 358 22.07 1.25 22.47
C ALA A 358 20.58 1.65 22.34
N TYR A 359 19.86 1.17 21.32
CA TYR A 359 18.49 1.58 21.06
C TYR A 359 17.47 0.70 21.79
N ASP A 360 16.74 1.29 22.75
CA ASP A 360 15.65 0.60 23.46
C ASP A 360 14.36 0.65 22.64
N VAL A 361 14.11 -0.43 21.90
CA VAL A 361 12.93 -0.54 21.06
C VAL A 361 11.66 -0.87 21.85
N LYS A 362 11.76 -1.51 23.01
CA LYS A 362 10.57 -1.74 23.86
C LYS A 362 10.02 -0.41 24.34
N LYS A 363 10.91 0.47 24.81
CA LYS A 363 10.52 1.83 25.21
C LYS A 363 10.04 2.67 24.02
N SER A 364 10.67 2.52 22.85
CA SER A 364 10.20 3.14 21.61
C SER A 364 8.77 2.65 21.23
N ASN A 365 8.49 1.35 21.37
CA ASN A 365 7.16 0.79 21.12
C ASN A 365 6.11 1.36 22.10
N GLU A 366 6.45 1.49 23.38
CA GLU A 366 5.60 2.15 24.39
C GLU A 366 5.30 3.60 24.01
N LEU A 367 6.34 4.39 23.73
CA LEU A 367 6.22 5.83 23.51
C LEU A 367 5.51 6.22 22.20
N PHE A 368 5.72 5.45 21.12
CA PHE A 368 5.31 5.85 19.77
C PHE A 368 4.27 4.94 19.14
N TYR A 369 4.09 3.72 19.67
CA TYR A 369 3.17 2.72 19.12
C TYR A 369 2.22 2.13 20.18
N ASN A 370 2.09 2.75 21.36
CA ASN A 370 1.20 2.33 22.46
C ASN A 370 1.33 0.82 22.80
N ASN A 371 2.55 0.28 22.76
CA ASN A 371 2.85 -1.15 22.91
C ASN A 371 2.09 -2.09 21.96
N THR A 372 1.53 -1.57 20.86
CA THR A 372 0.72 -2.38 19.93
C THR A 372 1.54 -3.16 18.93
N SER A 373 2.78 -2.75 18.67
CA SER A 373 3.65 -3.34 17.66
C SER A 373 4.53 -4.45 18.23
N LEU A 374 5.05 -5.30 17.35
CA LEU A 374 5.99 -6.37 17.71
C LEU A 374 7.43 -5.89 17.47
N PRO A 375 8.33 -5.95 18.47
CA PRO A 375 9.73 -5.61 18.25
C PRO A 375 10.36 -6.47 17.15
N ALA A 376 10.79 -5.85 16.04
CA ALA A 376 11.39 -6.56 14.92
C ALA A 376 12.77 -7.14 15.31
N GLN A 377 13.01 -8.39 15.05
CA GLN A 377 14.28 -9.08 15.31
C GLN A 377 15.18 -9.12 14.07
N SER A 378 14.59 -8.91 12.90
CA SER A 378 15.23 -8.94 11.59
C SER A 378 14.32 -8.31 10.54
N VAL A 379 14.62 -8.51 9.27
CA VAL A 379 13.98 -7.83 8.13
C VAL A 379 12.57 -8.35 7.84
N VAL A 380 12.40 -9.69 7.82
CA VAL A 380 11.17 -10.35 7.37
C VAL A 380 10.12 -10.38 8.49
N PRO A 381 8.91 -9.81 8.27
CA PRO A 381 7.88 -9.75 9.29
C PRO A 381 7.19 -11.11 9.53
N PRO A 382 6.55 -11.31 10.68
CA PRO A 382 5.65 -12.45 10.92
C PRO A 382 4.56 -12.53 9.85
N GLY A 383 4.18 -13.75 9.45
CA GLY A 383 3.20 -14.01 8.38
C GLY A 383 3.78 -14.17 6.98
N ILE A 384 5.08 -13.94 6.81
CA ILE A 384 5.82 -14.19 5.57
C ILE A 384 6.76 -15.38 5.77
N ALA A 385 6.79 -16.32 4.81
CA ALA A 385 7.76 -17.43 4.80
C ALA A 385 9.20 -16.87 4.80
N GLY A 386 10.08 -17.41 5.68
CA GLY A 386 11.41 -16.86 5.93
C GLY A 386 11.50 -15.99 7.19
N ASN A 387 10.36 -15.63 7.82
CA ASN A 387 10.36 -15.17 9.20
C ASN A 387 10.76 -16.34 10.12
N ILE A 388 11.52 -16.05 11.17
CA ILE A 388 11.99 -17.07 12.12
C ILE A 388 11.24 -16.87 13.44
N PRO A 389 10.22 -17.69 13.75
CA PRO A 389 9.48 -17.56 15.00
C PRO A 389 10.40 -17.67 16.22
N ASN A 390 10.17 -16.81 17.22
CA ASN A 390 10.92 -16.79 18.49
C ASN A 390 12.44 -16.53 18.36
N TYR A 391 12.91 -16.11 17.19
CA TYR A 391 14.30 -15.69 17.03
C TYR A 391 14.58 -14.43 17.84
N VAL A 392 15.73 -14.42 18.52
CA VAL A 392 16.22 -13.26 19.25
C VAL A 392 17.54 -12.81 18.63
N SER A 393 17.55 -11.62 18.06
CA SER A 393 18.75 -11.04 17.47
C SER A 393 19.80 -10.74 18.55
N PRO A 394 21.07 -11.13 18.36
CA PRO A 394 22.13 -10.91 19.34
C PRO A 394 22.44 -9.42 19.55
N TYR A 395 22.09 -8.57 18.59
CA TYR A 395 22.34 -7.12 18.66
C TYR A 395 21.06 -6.31 18.81
N ARG A 396 20.05 -6.91 19.42
CA ARG A 396 18.79 -6.25 19.77
C ARG A 396 18.89 -5.62 21.15
N GLY A 397 18.87 -4.29 21.22
CA GLY A 397 18.98 -3.53 22.49
C GLY A 397 17.72 -3.53 23.36
N PRO A 398 17.81 -2.97 24.58
CA PRO A 398 19.00 -2.25 25.08
C PRO A 398 20.01 -3.15 25.80
N ASN A 399 21.30 -2.93 25.52
CA ASN A 399 22.42 -3.43 26.32
C ASN A 399 23.57 -2.41 26.25
N ILE A 400 23.53 -1.40 27.13
CA ILE A 400 24.45 -0.26 27.08
C ILE A 400 25.89 -0.65 27.37
N GLU A 401 26.13 -1.59 28.27
CA GLU A 401 27.50 -2.01 28.62
C GLU A 401 28.18 -2.72 27.46
N GLU A 402 27.47 -3.62 26.78
CA GLU A 402 28.01 -4.29 25.59
C GLU A 402 28.15 -3.32 24.41
N ALA A 403 27.21 -2.37 24.27
CA ALA A 403 27.28 -1.31 23.27
C ALA A 403 28.55 -0.45 23.44
N LYS A 404 28.92 -0.07 24.66
CA LYS A 404 30.16 0.67 24.95
C LYS A 404 31.40 -0.14 24.61
N LYS A 405 31.44 -1.46 24.93
CA LYS A 405 32.55 -2.34 24.57
C LYS A 405 32.74 -2.42 23.06
N LEU A 406 31.65 -2.65 22.31
CA LEU A 406 31.70 -2.70 20.85
C LEU A 406 32.10 -1.35 20.23
N LEU A 407 31.64 -0.24 20.82
CA LEU A 407 32.02 1.09 20.37
C LEU A 407 33.52 1.35 20.58
N ALA A 408 34.07 0.94 21.71
CA ALA A 408 35.52 1.02 21.97
C ALA A 408 36.33 0.11 21.00
N LYS A 409 35.84 -1.12 20.75
CA LYS A 409 36.43 -2.04 19.76
C LYS A 409 36.38 -1.47 18.33
N ALA A 410 35.35 -0.70 18.02
CA ALA A 410 35.22 0.03 16.76
C ALA A 410 36.24 1.17 16.62
N GLY A 411 36.97 1.52 17.68
CA GLY A 411 37.96 2.60 17.71
C GLY A 411 37.44 3.93 18.29
N TYR A 412 36.24 3.92 18.88
CA TYR A 412 35.61 5.15 19.38
C TYR A 412 35.18 5.04 20.86
N PRO A 413 36.12 4.80 21.81
CA PRO A 413 35.76 4.68 23.22
C PRO A 413 35.00 5.93 23.68
N GLU A 414 33.82 5.75 24.30
CA GLU A 414 32.94 6.83 24.76
C GLU A 414 32.57 7.83 23.65
N GLY A 415 32.59 7.41 22.38
CA GLY A 415 32.32 8.25 21.22
C GLY A 415 33.47 9.22 20.84
N LYS A 416 34.64 9.13 21.49
CA LYS A 416 35.79 9.99 21.17
C LYS A 416 36.25 9.77 19.72
N GLY A 417 36.39 10.86 18.97
CA GLY A 417 36.81 10.82 17.55
C GLY A 417 35.66 10.55 16.55
N LEU A 418 34.43 10.22 17.01
CA LEU A 418 33.28 10.13 16.13
C LEU A 418 32.81 11.53 15.69
N PRO A 419 32.52 11.73 14.38
CA PRO A 419 31.83 12.93 13.93
C PRO A 419 30.40 12.96 14.47
N GLU A 420 29.76 14.13 14.41
CA GLU A 420 28.31 14.21 14.60
C GLU A 420 27.59 13.50 13.44
N ILE A 421 26.69 12.58 13.75
CA ILE A 421 25.98 11.76 12.77
C ILE A 421 24.61 12.38 12.50
N THR A 422 24.28 12.66 11.25
CA THR A 422 22.92 13.11 10.89
C THR A 422 21.96 11.92 10.85
N TYR A 423 20.77 12.11 11.42
CA TYR A 423 19.64 11.20 11.30
C TYR A 423 18.53 11.88 10.53
N ASP A 424 18.33 11.47 9.28
CA ASP A 424 17.30 11.99 8.39
C ASP A 424 15.99 11.21 8.59
N CYS A 425 14.88 11.91 8.82
CA CYS A 425 13.56 11.30 8.99
C CYS A 425 12.46 12.12 8.29
N PRO A 426 11.26 11.54 8.06
CA PRO A 426 10.14 12.30 7.52
C PRO A 426 9.76 13.49 8.42
N SER A 427 9.25 14.56 7.82
CA SER A 427 8.66 15.67 8.57
C SER A 427 7.36 15.20 9.25
N GLY A 428 7.13 15.68 10.46
CA GLY A 428 5.97 15.34 11.27
C GLY A 428 6.34 15.20 12.74
N THR A 429 5.37 15.43 13.63
CA THR A 429 5.62 15.48 15.09
C THR A 429 6.16 14.14 15.61
N VAL A 430 5.52 13.03 15.28
CA VAL A 430 5.94 11.71 15.76
C VAL A 430 7.32 11.32 15.21
N SER A 431 7.59 11.58 13.93
CA SER A 431 8.90 11.27 13.33
C SER A 431 10.03 12.06 13.99
N ARG A 432 9.79 13.34 14.30
CA ARG A 432 10.74 14.17 15.04
C ARG A 432 10.97 13.64 16.45
N GLN A 433 9.91 13.26 17.16
CA GLN A 433 10.00 12.68 18.51
C GLN A 433 10.81 11.38 18.51
N ILE A 434 10.63 10.52 17.48
CA ILE A 434 11.46 9.30 17.29
C ILE A 434 12.93 9.69 17.06
N GLY A 435 13.19 10.75 16.30
CA GLY A 435 14.55 11.27 16.08
C GLY A 435 15.18 11.79 17.37
N ASP A 436 14.44 12.54 18.18
CA ASP A 436 14.90 13.04 19.47
C ASP A 436 15.16 11.89 20.46
N TYR A 437 14.33 10.84 20.42
CA TYR A 437 14.55 9.61 21.17
C TYR A 437 15.82 8.89 20.72
N MET A 438 16.04 8.73 19.41
CA MET A 438 17.28 8.18 18.84
C MET A 438 18.50 8.96 19.37
N LYS A 439 18.45 10.29 19.36
CA LYS A 439 19.50 11.15 19.90
C LYS A 439 19.79 10.85 21.37
N GLN A 440 18.76 10.70 22.21
CA GLN A 440 18.93 10.38 23.64
C GLN A 440 19.54 8.99 23.83
N GLN A 441 19.10 7.97 23.06
CA GLN A 441 19.62 6.62 23.19
C GLN A 441 21.10 6.55 22.80
N MET A 442 21.48 7.19 21.70
CA MET A 442 22.86 7.23 21.23
C MET A 442 23.80 8.01 22.18
N ALA A 443 23.29 9.03 22.84
CA ALA A 443 24.06 9.81 23.83
C ALA A 443 24.56 8.96 25.02
N GLN A 444 23.85 7.88 25.38
CA GLN A 444 24.24 6.97 26.48
C GLN A 444 25.58 6.25 26.22
N ILE A 445 25.97 6.13 24.96
CA ILE A 445 27.24 5.55 24.54
C ILE A 445 28.23 6.58 23.96
N GLY A 446 27.91 7.89 24.10
CA GLY A 446 28.75 8.99 23.63
C GLY A 446 28.62 9.31 22.13
N VAL A 447 27.66 8.71 21.41
CA VAL A 447 27.41 9.00 19.98
C VAL A 447 26.50 10.22 19.87
N ARG A 448 26.95 11.24 19.13
CA ARG A 448 26.19 12.50 18.92
C ARG A 448 25.34 12.39 17.64
N ILE A 449 24.03 12.63 17.78
CA ILE A 449 23.07 12.61 16.67
C ILE A 449 22.50 14.02 16.45
N LYS A 450 22.45 14.43 15.18
CA LYS A 450 21.72 15.61 14.71
C LYS A 450 20.50 15.16 13.92
N VAL A 451 19.30 15.47 14.40
CA VAL A 451 18.03 15.13 13.73
C VAL A 451 17.77 16.12 12.61
N VAL A 452 17.45 15.58 11.42
CA VAL A 452 17.10 16.34 10.21
C VAL A 452 15.75 15.86 9.70
N THR A 453 14.73 16.70 9.78
CA THR A 453 13.40 16.38 9.26
C THR A 453 13.27 16.82 7.80
N ASN A 454 12.69 15.99 6.97
CA ASN A 454 12.56 16.22 5.52
C ASN A 454 11.11 16.01 5.07
N PRO A 455 10.58 16.82 4.14
CA PRO A 455 9.42 16.42 3.35
C PRO A 455 9.67 15.07 2.68
N TRP A 456 8.64 14.24 2.56
CA TRP A 456 8.80 12.87 2.04
C TRP A 456 9.52 12.78 0.68
N PRO A 457 9.18 13.59 -0.34
CA PRO A 457 9.89 13.55 -1.62
C PRO A 457 11.38 13.89 -1.52
N GLU A 458 11.74 14.83 -0.61
CA GLU A 458 13.14 15.21 -0.40
C GLU A 458 13.91 14.10 0.34
N LEU A 459 13.29 13.46 1.33
CA LEU A 459 13.91 12.30 1.99
C LEU A 459 14.18 11.17 1.00
N GLN A 460 13.20 10.81 0.16
CA GLN A 460 13.37 9.80 -0.87
C GLN A 460 14.51 10.15 -1.83
N LYS A 461 14.58 11.39 -2.28
CA LYS A 461 15.65 11.88 -3.16
C LYS A 461 17.03 11.79 -2.49
N LYS A 462 17.15 12.17 -1.22
CA LYS A 462 18.40 12.04 -0.47
C LYS A 462 18.82 10.58 -0.32
N ILE A 463 17.90 9.67 0.00
CA ILE A 463 18.17 8.23 0.10
C ILE A 463 18.64 7.69 -1.26
N THR A 464 17.90 7.99 -2.34
CA THR A 464 18.26 7.54 -3.70
C THR A 464 19.63 8.06 -4.14
N LYS A 465 19.97 9.31 -3.78
CA LYS A 465 21.28 9.92 -4.06
C LYS A 465 22.34 9.57 -3.02
N ARG A 466 22.00 8.80 -1.96
CA ARG A 466 22.85 8.39 -0.87
C ARG A 466 23.49 9.56 -0.11
N GLN A 467 22.72 10.67 0.01
CA GLN A 467 23.10 11.93 0.69
C GLN A 467 22.63 11.96 2.14
N VAL A 468 22.54 10.82 2.79
CA VAL A 468 22.15 10.62 4.18
C VAL A 468 23.25 9.86 4.92
N MET A 469 23.39 10.05 6.24
CA MET A 469 24.25 9.20 7.07
C MET A 469 23.45 8.07 7.69
N LEU A 470 22.40 8.41 8.46
CA LEU A 470 21.35 7.51 8.94
C LEU A 470 20.02 8.01 8.42
N TYR A 471 19.08 7.10 8.19
CA TYR A 471 17.70 7.50 7.89
C TYR A 471 16.69 6.52 8.47
N GLY A 472 15.57 7.07 8.98
CA GLY A 472 14.48 6.30 9.57
C GLY A 472 13.28 6.24 8.64
N ILE A 473 12.85 5.04 8.24
CA ILE A 473 11.66 4.78 7.43
C ILE A 473 11.01 3.43 7.80
N ALA A 474 9.94 3.09 7.08
CA ALA A 474 9.34 1.76 7.09
C ALA A 474 9.27 1.20 5.67
N TRP A 475 9.34 -0.11 5.55
CA TRP A 475 8.99 -0.84 4.34
C TRP A 475 7.74 -1.67 4.59
N GLY A 476 6.71 -1.48 3.78
CA GLY A 476 5.55 -2.35 3.72
C GLY A 476 5.70 -3.32 2.56
N ALA A 477 5.23 -4.53 2.71
CA ALA A 477 5.29 -5.52 1.65
C ALA A 477 4.49 -5.07 0.40
N ASP A 478 5.11 -5.19 -0.77
CA ASP A 478 4.44 -5.02 -2.07
C ASP A 478 3.74 -6.31 -2.49
N TYR A 479 4.26 -7.45 -2.05
CA TYR A 479 3.71 -8.80 -2.23
C TYR A 479 4.18 -9.74 -1.10
N PRO A 480 3.47 -10.84 -0.83
CA PRO A 480 3.69 -11.70 0.35
C PRO A 480 4.86 -12.69 0.16
N ASP A 481 6.04 -12.18 -0.14
CA ASP A 481 7.27 -12.98 -0.30
C ASP A 481 8.43 -12.32 0.45
N ALA A 482 9.27 -13.11 1.10
CA ALA A 482 10.44 -12.60 1.81
C ALA A 482 11.44 -11.90 0.89
N GLU A 483 11.46 -12.25 -0.39
CA GLU A 483 12.28 -11.59 -1.40
C GLU A 483 12.02 -10.07 -1.41
N ASN A 484 10.75 -9.63 -1.24
CA ASN A 484 10.38 -8.22 -1.21
C ASN A 484 11.04 -7.42 -0.06
N PHE A 485 11.37 -8.07 1.02
CA PHE A 485 12.09 -7.49 2.15
C PHE A 485 13.60 -7.65 2.01
N LEU A 486 14.06 -8.84 1.62
CA LEU A 486 15.48 -9.17 1.56
C LEU A 486 16.20 -8.45 0.40
N GLN A 487 15.49 -8.07 -0.67
CA GLN A 487 16.02 -7.24 -1.75
C GLN A 487 16.57 -5.89 -1.27
N LEU A 488 16.06 -5.37 -0.15
CA LEU A 488 16.52 -4.12 0.47
C LEU A 488 17.94 -4.20 1.01
N LEU A 489 18.49 -5.42 1.12
CA LEU A 489 19.85 -5.70 1.57
C LEU A 489 20.70 -6.39 0.49
N TYR A 490 20.13 -6.64 -0.68
CA TYR A 490 20.86 -7.23 -1.80
C TYR A 490 21.79 -6.20 -2.44
N GLY A 491 23.11 -6.44 -2.39
CA GLY A 491 24.13 -5.49 -2.82
C GLY A 491 23.97 -4.98 -4.26
N PRO A 492 23.73 -5.85 -5.27
CA PRO A 492 23.49 -5.41 -6.65
C PRO A 492 22.26 -4.51 -6.83
N ASN A 493 21.32 -4.49 -5.87
CA ASN A 493 20.11 -3.68 -5.90
C ASN A 493 20.28 -2.31 -5.19
N LYS A 494 21.52 -1.79 -5.13
CA LYS A 494 21.81 -0.45 -4.58
C LYS A 494 21.00 0.64 -5.29
N ALA A 495 20.74 1.72 -4.57
CA ALA A 495 20.07 2.89 -5.13
C ALA A 495 20.67 3.33 -6.48
N PRO A 496 19.85 3.59 -7.52
CA PRO A 496 18.40 3.85 -7.46
C PRO A 496 17.48 2.63 -7.26
N GLY A 497 18.02 1.42 -7.14
CA GLY A 497 17.25 0.25 -6.73
C GLY A 497 16.82 0.32 -5.26
N ALA A 498 16.11 -0.71 -4.79
CA ALA A 498 15.45 -0.72 -3.48
C ALA A 498 16.41 -0.73 -2.27
N ASN A 499 17.70 -1.13 -2.45
CA ASN A 499 18.70 -1.10 -1.38
C ASN A 499 19.26 0.31 -1.15
N GLY A 500 18.48 1.17 -0.50
CA GLY A 500 18.90 2.53 -0.17
C GLY A 500 20.06 2.62 0.84
N SER A 501 20.30 1.58 1.63
CA SER A 501 21.40 1.53 2.59
C SER A 501 22.77 1.26 1.94
N GLY A 502 22.78 0.62 0.77
CA GLY A 502 23.97 0.16 0.08
C GLY A 502 24.74 -0.95 0.79
N TYR A 503 24.07 -1.65 1.70
CA TYR A 503 24.62 -2.87 2.29
C TYR A 503 25.01 -3.86 1.21
N ASP A 504 26.17 -4.50 1.38
CA ASP A 504 26.72 -5.42 0.40
C ASP A 504 27.49 -6.53 1.13
N ASN A 505 26.92 -7.71 1.16
CA ASN A 505 27.50 -8.87 1.79
C ASN A 505 27.55 -10.04 0.76
N PRO A 506 28.74 -10.57 0.43
CA PRO A 506 28.87 -11.60 -0.61
C PRO A 506 28.09 -12.89 -0.33
N GLU A 507 28.03 -13.36 0.93
CA GLU A 507 27.26 -14.55 1.30
C GLU A 507 25.75 -14.29 1.15
N PHE A 508 25.26 -13.17 1.67
CA PHE A 508 23.88 -12.76 1.51
C PHE A 508 23.50 -12.66 0.02
N ASN A 509 24.33 -11.99 -0.77
CA ASN A 509 24.09 -11.82 -2.21
C ASN A 509 24.01 -13.15 -2.96
N LYS A 510 24.90 -14.11 -2.64
CA LYS A 510 24.87 -15.45 -3.22
C LYS A 510 23.56 -16.18 -2.90
N LEU A 511 23.12 -16.15 -1.64
CA LEU A 511 21.88 -16.78 -1.20
C LEU A 511 20.67 -16.12 -1.89
N PHE A 512 20.62 -14.79 -1.93
CA PHE A 512 19.55 -14.05 -2.58
C PHE A 512 19.42 -14.38 -4.07
N LYS A 513 20.55 -14.36 -4.80
CA LYS A 513 20.58 -14.72 -6.23
C LYS A 513 20.04 -16.12 -6.47
N THR A 514 20.35 -17.08 -5.58
CA THR A 514 19.83 -18.45 -5.69
C THR A 514 18.34 -18.49 -5.39
N ALA A 515 17.89 -17.94 -4.26
CA ALA A 515 16.51 -18.03 -3.81
C ALA A 515 15.53 -17.26 -4.73
N SER A 516 15.96 -16.13 -5.31
CA SER A 516 15.08 -15.27 -6.13
C SER A 516 14.56 -15.91 -7.42
N VAL A 517 15.15 -17.01 -7.87
CA VAL A 517 14.71 -17.73 -9.08
C VAL A 517 14.07 -19.10 -8.76
N MET A 518 14.02 -19.49 -7.48
CA MET A 518 13.39 -20.74 -7.05
C MET A 518 11.89 -20.58 -6.90
N GLN A 519 11.13 -21.61 -7.27
CA GLN A 519 9.72 -21.72 -6.92
C GLN A 519 9.55 -21.90 -5.40
N ASP A 520 8.35 -21.62 -4.89
CA ASP A 520 8.05 -21.82 -3.46
C ASP A 520 8.34 -23.26 -3.04
N SER A 521 9.20 -23.38 -2.04
CA SER A 521 9.59 -24.66 -1.46
C SER A 521 10.17 -24.48 -0.06
N PRO A 522 10.22 -25.55 0.77
CA PRO A 522 10.93 -25.52 2.05
C PRO A 522 12.40 -25.12 1.94
N GLU A 523 13.08 -25.53 0.87
CA GLU A 523 14.50 -25.22 0.60
C GLU A 523 14.65 -23.71 0.35
N ARG A 524 13.78 -23.09 -0.43
CA ARG A 524 13.77 -21.66 -0.66
C ARG A 524 13.53 -20.90 0.66
N THR A 525 12.57 -21.34 1.45
CA THR A 525 12.29 -20.76 2.78
C THR A 525 13.51 -20.82 3.69
N ALA A 526 14.24 -21.96 3.72
CA ALA A 526 15.45 -22.10 4.51
C ALA A 526 16.56 -21.12 4.07
N LEU A 527 16.69 -20.82 2.77
CA LEU A 527 17.62 -19.80 2.28
C LEU A 527 17.21 -18.41 2.78
N TYR A 528 15.94 -18.08 2.80
CA TYR A 528 15.42 -16.81 3.33
C TYR A 528 15.67 -16.69 4.84
N GLU A 529 15.43 -17.74 5.62
CA GLU A 529 15.75 -17.76 7.04
C GLU A 529 17.24 -17.52 7.29
N LYS A 530 18.12 -18.16 6.49
CA LYS A 530 19.56 -17.95 6.60
C LYS A 530 19.94 -16.50 6.32
N MET A 531 19.41 -15.89 5.27
CA MET A 531 19.63 -14.48 4.96
C MET A 531 19.12 -13.57 6.07
N ASN A 532 17.97 -13.89 6.64
CA ASN A 532 17.37 -13.13 7.74
C ASN A 532 18.25 -13.16 8.99
N ARG A 533 18.90 -14.30 9.31
CA ARG A 533 19.91 -14.41 10.38
C ARG A 533 21.16 -13.59 10.09
N ILE A 534 21.71 -13.67 8.87
CA ILE A 534 22.87 -12.87 8.46
C ILE A 534 22.56 -11.38 8.65
N ALA A 535 21.39 -10.93 8.23
CA ALA A 535 20.96 -9.54 8.40
C ALA A 535 20.89 -9.14 9.88
N ALA A 536 20.32 -9.98 10.74
CA ALA A 536 20.26 -9.71 12.18
C ALA A 536 21.66 -9.61 12.82
N GLU A 537 22.59 -10.48 12.44
CA GLU A 537 23.94 -10.55 13.00
C GLU A 537 24.87 -9.45 12.48
N GLN A 538 24.69 -9.03 11.24
CA GLN A 538 25.50 -7.95 10.64
C GLN A 538 25.00 -6.55 10.97
N ALA A 539 23.78 -6.44 11.51
CA ALA A 539 23.14 -5.19 11.88
C ALA A 539 23.28 -4.08 10.80
N PRO A 540 22.84 -4.32 9.54
CA PRO A 540 22.85 -3.28 8.50
C PRO A 540 21.90 -2.14 8.84
N TRP A 541 20.94 -2.41 9.73
CA TRP A 541 19.93 -1.49 10.26
C TRP A 541 19.82 -1.61 11.77
N ILE A 542 19.32 -0.56 12.41
CA ILE A 542 18.68 -0.66 13.73
C ILE A 542 17.22 -1.03 13.45
N TYR A 543 16.83 -2.26 13.78
CA TYR A 543 15.45 -2.73 13.58
C TYR A 543 14.51 -2.07 14.58
N GLY A 544 13.39 -1.57 14.09
CA GLY A 544 12.32 -1.00 14.89
C GLY A 544 11.26 -2.04 15.27
N VAL A 545 10.11 -1.93 14.68
CA VAL A 545 8.95 -2.79 14.99
C VAL A 545 8.28 -3.30 13.70
N HIS A 546 7.58 -4.42 13.80
CA HIS A 546 6.50 -4.81 12.89
C HIS A 546 5.20 -4.29 13.46
N ARG A 547 4.48 -3.45 12.71
CA ARG A 547 3.28 -2.78 13.22
C ARG A 547 2.07 -3.72 13.26
N GLN A 548 1.09 -3.36 14.06
CA GLN A 548 -0.25 -3.97 14.05
C GLN A 548 -1.29 -2.87 13.82
N ASN A 549 -2.32 -3.20 13.04
CA ASN A 549 -3.43 -2.31 12.77
C ASN A 549 -4.54 -2.56 13.78
N PHE A 550 -4.93 -1.54 14.52
CA PHE A 550 -6.08 -1.52 15.42
C PHE A 550 -7.18 -0.71 14.75
N THR A 551 -8.18 -1.40 14.23
CA THR A 551 -9.26 -0.77 13.46
C THR A 551 -10.58 -0.92 14.19
N LEU A 552 -11.26 0.20 14.41
CA LEU A 552 -12.66 0.21 14.86
C LEU A 552 -13.58 0.22 13.65
N ARG A 553 -14.67 -0.55 13.76
CA ARG A 553 -15.75 -0.55 12.78
C ARG A 553 -17.09 -0.56 13.49
N HIS A 554 -18.09 0.06 12.90
CA HIS A 554 -19.47 -0.09 13.36
C HIS A 554 -19.97 -1.50 13.05
N SER A 555 -20.80 -2.07 13.93
CA SER A 555 -21.32 -3.46 13.81
C SER A 555 -22.16 -3.70 12.57
N PHE A 556 -22.71 -2.64 11.95
CA PHE A 556 -23.44 -2.72 10.69
C PHE A 556 -22.54 -2.88 9.45
N LEU A 557 -21.23 -2.63 9.58
CA LEU A 557 -20.28 -2.90 8.51
C LEU A 557 -19.87 -4.37 8.56
N LYS A 558 -20.26 -5.13 7.54
CA LYS A 558 -19.98 -6.55 7.39
C LYS A 558 -18.80 -6.78 6.47
N ASN A 559 -18.14 -7.91 6.62
CA ASN A 559 -17.06 -8.42 5.77
C ASN A 559 -15.79 -7.56 5.76
N TYR A 560 -15.65 -6.57 6.62
CA TYR A 560 -14.44 -5.78 6.69
C TYR A 560 -13.31 -6.55 7.34
N MET A 561 -12.17 -6.59 6.65
CA MET A 561 -10.88 -6.95 7.23
C MET A 561 -9.79 -6.00 6.70
N SER A 562 -8.74 -5.80 7.47
CA SER A 562 -7.56 -5.09 6.98
C SER A 562 -6.78 -6.00 6.04
N THR A 563 -6.36 -5.46 4.90
CA THR A 563 -5.53 -6.15 3.91
C THR A 563 -4.30 -5.33 3.62
N ASP A 564 -3.18 -6.00 3.29
CA ASP A 564 -1.93 -5.32 2.96
C ASP A 564 -1.78 -5.08 1.45
N PHE A 565 -2.25 -6.03 0.62
CA PHE A 565 -2.02 -6.05 -0.82
C PHE A 565 -3.27 -5.83 -1.66
N GLU A 566 -4.45 -6.07 -1.08
CA GLU A 566 -5.68 -6.04 -1.85
C GLU A 566 -6.14 -4.60 -2.08
N THR A 567 -6.30 -4.28 -3.34
CA THR A 567 -6.97 -3.05 -3.79
C THR A 567 -8.41 -3.37 -4.20
N GLY A 568 -9.31 -2.39 -4.14
CA GLY A 568 -10.70 -2.63 -4.53
C GLY A 568 -11.56 -3.39 -3.50
N GLN A 569 -11.13 -3.52 -2.24
CA GLN A 569 -11.85 -4.21 -1.16
C GLN A 569 -13.33 -3.80 -1.02
N ALA A 570 -13.69 -2.57 -1.37
CA ALA A 570 -15.04 -2.05 -1.22
C ALA A 570 -16.13 -2.92 -1.86
N GLN A 571 -15.81 -3.71 -2.91
CA GLN A 571 -16.78 -4.60 -3.55
C GLN A 571 -17.28 -5.73 -2.63
N TYR A 572 -16.45 -6.16 -1.66
CA TYR A 572 -16.77 -7.25 -0.73
C TYR A 572 -17.47 -6.77 0.55
N LEU A 573 -17.39 -5.46 0.85
CA LEU A 573 -17.98 -4.89 2.05
C LEU A 573 -19.49 -4.79 1.92
N ASN A 574 -20.22 -5.06 3.01
CA ASN A 574 -21.65 -5.00 3.04
C ASN A 574 -22.14 -4.13 4.20
N ILE A 575 -23.27 -3.44 3.99
CA ILE A 575 -23.91 -2.57 4.98
C ILE A 575 -25.25 -3.20 5.37
N ASP A 576 -25.39 -3.54 6.64
CA ASP A 576 -26.68 -3.84 7.24
C ASP A 576 -27.42 -2.53 7.52
N THR A 577 -28.36 -2.18 6.65
CA THR A 577 -29.06 -0.89 6.69
C THR A 577 -30.01 -0.75 7.87
N GLU A 578 -30.59 -1.86 8.35
CA GLU A 578 -31.46 -1.86 9.53
C GLU A 578 -30.65 -1.65 10.81
N LEU A 579 -29.55 -2.38 10.92
CA LEU A 579 -28.63 -2.22 12.05
C LEU A 579 -27.98 -0.84 12.04
N LYS A 580 -27.61 -0.30 10.86
CA LYS A 580 -27.08 1.06 10.71
C LYS A 580 -28.06 2.09 11.27
N ALA A 581 -29.35 1.99 10.92
CA ALA A 581 -30.38 2.89 11.44
C ALA A 581 -30.56 2.80 12.97
N LYS A 582 -30.37 1.62 13.57
CA LYS A 582 -30.41 1.42 15.02
C LYS A 582 -29.17 1.98 15.73
N VAL A 583 -27.98 1.68 15.20
CA VAL A 583 -26.71 2.10 15.78
C VAL A 583 -26.56 3.63 15.70
N THR A 584 -26.84 4.24 14.54
CA THR A 584 -26.70 5.69 14.37
C THR A 584 -27.59 6.51 15.32
N LYS A 585 -28.70 5.94 15.81
CA LYS A 585 -29.54 6.61 16.83
C LYS A 585 -28.90 6.61 18.23
N LYS A 586 -27.90 5.76 18.48
CA LYS A 586 -27.19 5.65 19.78
C LYS A 586 -25.88 6.44 19.81
N LEU A 587 -25.38 6.86 18.64
CA LEU A 587 -24.16 7.67 18.48
C LEU A 587 -24.46 9.16 18.66
#